data_13702d0574364eaf6985320832abf5c2
#
_entry.id   13702d0574364eaf6985320832abf5c2
#
_cell.length_a   1.000
_cell.length_b   1.000
_cell.length_c   1.000
_cell.angle_alpha   90.00
_cell.angle_beta   90.00
_cell.angle_gamma   90.00
#
_symmetry.space_group_name_H-M   'P 1'
#
loop_
_entity.id
_entity.type
_entity.pdbx_description
1 polymer ?
#
loop_
_entity_poly.entity_id
_entity_poly.type
_entity_poly.pdbx_seq_one_letter_code
_entity_poly.pdbx_strand_id
1 'polypeptide(L)'
;MTAEKERADYDELCAYSLSLRDAKFIHQLVVDAWAAQHAGEKSKPIGIAFALIGLYLHLEKGYSGKEVQRAHMRLAKRRKQWPRFIVPASRGNMTASDVVAIPPGPGREHAIEGWCVSVWHAWRESHEQVRELVRQELR
;
A
#
# COMPACT_ATOMS: atom_id res chain seq x y z
N MET A 1 18.41 -3.83 -11.56
CA MET A 1 18.07 -2.71 -10.66
C MET A 1 18.55 -3.02 -9.26
N THR A 2 19.15 -2.05 -8.59
CA THR A 2 19.64 -2.24 -7.23
C THR A 2 18.56 -1.85 -6.22
N ALA A 3 18.66 -2.39 -5.02
CA ALA A 3 17.75 -2.02 -3.92
C ALA A 3 17.90 -0.53 -3.57
N GLU A 4 19.10 0.02 -3.68
CA GLU A 4 19.36 1.43 -3.43
C GLU A 4 18.63 2.33 -4.43
N LYS A 5 18.66 1.96 -5.72
CA LYS A 5 17.96 2.73 -6.75
C LYS A 5 16.45 2.67 -6.53
N GLU A 6 15.92 1.50 -6.22
CA GLU A 6 14.50 1.34 -5.96
C GLU A 6 14.05 2.19 -4.77
N ARG A 7 14.86 2.22 -3.70
CA ARG A 7 14.56 3.06 -2.54
C ARG A 7 14.61 4.54 -2.89
N ALA A 8 15.60 4.95 -3.69
CA ALA A 8 15.70 6.35 -4.13
C ALA A 8 14.49 6.73 -4.98
N ASP A 9 14.05 5.84 -5.86
CA ASP A 9 12.87 6.07 -6.69
C ASP A 9 11.61 6.15 -5.84
N TYR A 10 11.50 5.32 -4.80
CA TYR A 10 10.41 5.41 -3.85
C TYR A 10 10.41 6.76 -3.12
N ASP A 11 11.59 7.21 -2.67
CA ASP A 11 11.70 8.50 -1.99
C ASP A 11 11.26 9.65 -2.91
N GLU A 12 11.63 9.58 -4.20
CA GLU A 12 11.18 10.55 -5.20
C GLU A 12 9.65 10.50 -5.36
N LEU A 13 9.09 9.30 -5.41
CA LEU A 13 7.65 9.11 -5.53
C LEU A 13 6.89 9.65 -4.31
N CYS A 14 7.44 9.46 -3.12
CA CYS A 14 6.88 10.03 -1.90
C CYS A 14 6.87 11.56 -1.98
N ALA A 15 7.98 12.17 -2.39
CA ALA A 15 8.07 13.62 -2.52
C ALA A 15 7.04 14.14 -3.55
N TYR A 16 6.93 13.43 -4.68
CA TYR A 16 5.94 13.77 -5.71
C TYR A 16 4.52 13.72 -5.16
N SER A 17 4.14 12.60 -4.55
CA SER A 17 2.76 12.41 -4.08
C SER A 17 2.39 13.39 -2.96
N LEU A 18 3.33 13.73 -2.09
CA LEU A 18 3.11 14.74 -1.05
C LEU A 18 2.97 16.14 -1.65
N SER A 19 3.73 16.44 -2.71
CA SER A 19 3.69 17.77 -3.35
C SER A 19 2.37 18.07 -4.05
N LEU A 20 1.61 17.03 -4.40
CA LEU A 20 0.31 17.21 -5.07
C LEU A 20 -0.72 17.93 -4.22
N ARG A 21 -0.63 17.77 -2.89
CA ARG A 21 -1.58 18.37 -1.93
C ARG A 21 -3.04 18.10 -2.32
N ASP A 22 -3.28 16.92 -2.87
CA ASP A 22 -4.61 16.55 -3.33
C ASP A 22 -5.50 16.16 -2.14
N ALA A 23 -6.80 16.46 -2.26
CA ALA A 23 -7.77 16.14 -1.22
C ALA A 23 -7.89 14.62 -0.97
N LYS A 24 -7.58 13.82 -1.99
CA LYS A 24 -7.65 12.36 -1.91
C LYS A 24 -6.44 11.72 -1.24
N PHE A 25 -5.35 12.47 -1.07
CA PHE A 25 -4.14 12.02 -0.41
C PHE A 25 -3.57 10.73 -1.02
N ILE A 26 -3.23 10.79 -2.28
CA ILE A 26 -2.71 9.63 -3.03
C ILE A 26 -1.42 9.07 -2.41
N HIS A 27 -0.70 9.89 -1.63
CA HIS A 27 0.51 9.47 -0.93
C HIS A 27 0.30 8.23 -0.07
N GLN A 28 -0.87 8.09 0.57
CA GLN A 28 -1.16 6.92 1.41
C GLN A 28 -1.08 5.63 0.60
N LEU A 29 -1.52 5.67 -0.67
CA LEU A 29 -1.48 4.50 -1.54
C LEU A 29 -0.05 4.11 -1.89
N VAL A 30 0.82 5.09 -2.09
CA VAL A 30 2.25 4.89 -2.35
C VAL A 30 2.90 4.19 -1.16
N VAL A 31 2.61 4.67 0.06
CA VAL A 31 3.14 4.08 1.30
C VAL A 31 2.69 2.64 1.46
N ASP A 32 1.40 2.38 1.26
CA ASP A 32 0.85 1.03 1.45
C ASP A 32 1.39 0.04 0.42
N ALA A 33 1.48 0.45 -0.84
CA ALA A 33 2.04 -0.42 -1.89
C ALA A 33 3.50 -0.77 -1.59
N TRP A 34 4.30 0.22 -1.20
CA TRP A 34 5.70 0.00 -0.86
C TRP A 34 5.84 -0.96 0.33
N ALA A 35 5.10 -0.70 1.41
CA ALA A 35 5.17 -1.50 2.63
C ALA A 35 4.79 -2.96 2.37
N ALA A 36 3.73 -3.19 1.60
CA ALA A 36 3.30 -4.55 1.27
C ALA A 36 4.30 -5.24 0.33
N GLN A 37 4.84 -4.52 -0.64
CA GLN A 37 5.79 -5.10 -1.60
C GLN A 37 7.12 -5.47 -0.93
N HIS A 38 7.53 -4.73 0.07
CA HIS A 38 8.81 -4.94 0.76
C HIS A 38 8.67 -5.62 2.12
N ALA A 39 7.50 -6.16 2.42
CA ALA A 39 7.28 -6.91 3.66
C ALA A 39 8.18 -8.13 3.74
N GLY A 40 8.70 -8.41 4.92
CA GLY A 40 9.59 -9.53 5.16
C GLY A 40 9.61 -9.93 6.63
N GLU A 41 10.55 -10.79 6.99
CA GLU A 41 10.65 -11.30 8.35
C GLU A 41 10.86 -10.23 9.41
N LYS A 42 11.52 -9.12 9.02
CA LYS A 42 11.78 -8.01 9.94
C LYS A 42 10.63 -7.03 10.04
N SER A 43 9.61 -7.16 9.21
CA SER A 43 8.46 -6.28 9.24
C SER A 43 7.59 -6.59 10.45
N LYS A 44 7.09 -5.54 11.10
CA LYS A 44 6.17 -5.73 12.22
C LYS A 44 4.81 -6.15 11.68
N PRO A 45 4.10 -7.06 12.38
CA PRO A 45 2.76 -7.49 11.94
C PRO A 45 1.80 -6.33 11.68
N ILE A 46 1.83 -5.28 12.50
CA ILE A 46 0.97 -4.11 12.30
C ILE A 46 1.26 -3.41 10.98
N GLY A 47 2.52 -3.30 10.59
CA GLY A 47 2.90 -2.65 9.33
C GLY A 47 2.35 -3.39 8.12
N ILE A 48 2.47 -4.70 8.12
CA ILE A 48 1.94 -5.54 7.03
C ILE A 48 0.41 -5.46 7.01
N ALA A 49 -0.23 -5.60 8.19
CA ALA A 49 -1.68 -5.55 8.27
C ALA A 49 -2.23 -4.22 7.74
N PHE A 50 -1.64 -3.09 8.14
CA PHE A 50 -2.08 -1.77 7.71
C PHE A 50 -1.91 -1.59 6.20
N ALA A 51 -0.78 -2.03 5.64
CA ALA A 51 -0.55 -1.94 4.20
C ALA A 51 -1.60 -2.74 3.42
N LEU A 52 -1.87 -3.98 3.84
CA LEU A 52 -2.85 -4.84 3.17
C LEU A 52 -4.27 -4.31 3.32
N ILE A 53 -4.63 -3.82 4.51
CA ILE A 53 -5.95 -3.22 4.74
C ILE A 53 -6.12 -1.99 3.86
N GLY A 54 -5.07 -1.15 3.75
CA GLY A 54 -5.11 0.03 2.91
C GLY A 54 -5.35 -0.30 1.44
N LEU A 55 -4.61 -1.28 0.92
CA LEU A 55 -4.80 -1.73 -0.47
C LEU A 55 -6.20 -2.29 -0.68
N TYR A 56 -6.68 -3.10 0.26
CA TYR A 56 -8.03 -3.66 0.18
C TYR A 56 -9.10 -2.57 0.15
N LEU A 57 -9.03 -1.63 1.08
CA LEU A 57 -10.04 -0.56 1.18
C LEU A 57 -10.03 0.30 -0.09
N HIS A 58 -8.86 0.61 -0.60
CA HIS A 58 -8.77 1.40 -1.83
C HIS A 58 -9.26 0.64 -3.05
N LEU A 59 -8.75 -0.57 -3.27
CA LEU A 59 -9.00 -1.30 -4.51
C LEU A 59 -10.35 -1.99 -4.56
N GLU A 60 -10.84 -2.52 -3.44
CA GLU A 60 -12.11 -3.25 -3.41
C GLU A 60 -13.27 -2.45 -2.83
N LYS A 61 -13.02 -1.44 -2.01
CA LYS A 61 -14.08 -0.63 -1.39
C LYS A 61 -14.13 0.80 -1.92
N GLY A 62 -13.21 1.18 -2.80
CA GLY A 62 -13.23 2.50 -3.42
C GLY A 62 -12.79 3.63 -2.50
N TYR A 63 -12.09 3.34 -1.40
CA TYR A 63 -11.60 4.38 -0.51
C TYR A 63 -10.52 5.22 -1.18
N SER A 64 -10.55 6.53 -0.96
CA SER A 64 -9.44 7.41 -1.32
C SER A 64 -8.30 7.18 -0.33
N GLY A 65 -7.10 7.67 -0.67
CA GLY A 65 -5.97 7.61 0.27
C GLY A 65 -6.27 8.30 1.60
N LYS A 66 -7.02 9.39 1.56
CA LYS A 66 -7.43 10.10 2.78
C LYS A 66 -8.35 9.25 3.65
N GLU A 67 -9.29 8.55 3.02
CA GLU A 67 -10.20 7.66 3.74
C GLU A 67 -9.45 6.46 4.32
N VAL A 68 -8.44 5.94 3.58
CA VAL A 68 -7.57 4.88 4.08
C VAL A 68 -6.79 5.36 5.32
N GLN A 69 -6.23 6.58 5.26
CA GLN A 69 -5.51 7.15 6.40
C GLN A 69 -6.40 7.23 7.63
N ARG A 70 -7.63 7.69 7.46
CA ARG A 70 -8.59 7.76 8.58
C ARG A 70 -8.90 6.38 9.15
N ALA A 71 -9.03 5.37 8.27
CA ALA A 71 -9.25 4.00 8.72
C ALA A 71 -8.07 3.48 9.53
N HIS A 72 -6.83 3.75 9.08
CA HIS A 72 -5.62 3.39 9.83
C HIS A 72 -5.61 4.01 11.22
N MET A 73 -6.02 5.27 11.33
CA MET A 73 -6.06 5.97 12.62
C MET A 73 -7.09 5.33 13.57
N ARG A 74 -8.24 4.92 13.04
CA ARG A 74 -9.26 4.23 13.83
C ARG A 74 -8.78 2.87 14.30
N LEU A 75 -8.14 2.11 13.41
CA LEU A 75 -7.62 0.79 13.73
C LEU A 75 -6.54 0.84 14.80
N ALA A 76 -5.64 1.82 14.72
CA ALA A 76 -4.56 1.98 15.69
C ALA A 76 -5.07 2.19 17.13
N LYS A 77 -6.27 2.76 17.28
CA LYS A 77 -6.88 2.99 18.59
C LYS A 77 -7.60 1.76 19.14
N ARG A 78 -8.00 0.83 18.25
CA ARG A 78 -8.89 -0.28 18.63
C ARG A 78 -8.13 -1.56 18.95
N ARG A 79 -6.92 -1.74 18.41
CA ARG A 79 -6.25 -3.03 18.48
C ARG A 79 -4.75 -2.86 18.71
N LYS A 80 -4.21 -3.63 19.63
CA LYS A 80 -2.78 -3.58 19.98
C LYS A 80 -1.99 -4.73 19.37
N GLN A 81 -2.63 -5.88 19.12
CA GLN A 81 -1.98 -7.05 18.52
C GLN A 81 -2.61 -7.36 17.18
N TRP A 82 -1.76 -7.70 16.21
CA TRP A 82 -2.17 -7.90 14.82
C TRP A 82 -1.77 -9.29 14.35
N PRO A 83 -2.60 -9.93 13.52
CA PRO A 83 -2.29 -11.25 13.02
C PRO A 83 -1.07 -11.20 12.09
N ARG A 84 -0.41 -12.35 11.95
CA ARG A 84 0.66 -12.50 10.99
C ARG A 84 0.10 -12.96 9.66
N PHE A 85 0.68 -12.46 8.59
CA PHE A 85 0.33 -12.85 7.23
C PHE A 85 1.51 -13.61 6.63
N ILE A 86 1.21 -14.61 5.80
CA ILE A 86 2.25 -15.35 5.08
C ILE A 86 2.71 -14.49 3.91
N VAL A 87 3.98 -14.10 3.92
CA VAL A 87 4.55 -13.23 2.89
C VAL A 87 4.71 -14.03 1.59
N PRO A 88 4.15 -13.56 0.46
CA PRO A 88 4.26 -14.29 -0.80
C PRO A 88 5.69 -14.24 -1.35
N ALA A 89 6.08 -15.29 -2.09
CA ALA A 89 7.38 -15.34 -2.74
C ALA A 89 7.48 -14.29 -3.85
N SER A 90 6.42 -14.14 -4.66
CA SER A 90 6.33 -13.10 -5.68
C SER A 90 5.69 -11.85 -5.11
N ARG A 91 6.26 -10.70 -5.41
CA ARG A 91 5.79 -9.40 -4.89
C ARG A 91 5.14 -8.55 -5.98
N GLY A 92 4.78 -9.17 -7.09
CA GLY A 92 4.22 -8.47 -8.23
C GLY A 92 5.30 -8.10 -9.24
N ASN A 93 4.87 -7.69 -10.41
CA ASN A 93 5.76 -7.39 -11.53
C ASN A 93 5.93 -5.90 -11.81
N MET A 94 5.43 -5.05 -10.94
CA MET A 94 5.54 -3.60 -11.05
C MET A 94 6.16 -3.03 -9.78
N THR A 95 7.05 -2.04 -9.93
CA THR A 95 7.81 -1.46 -8.83
C THR A 95 7.64 0.06 -8.78
N ALA A 96 8.10 0.67 -7.68
CA ALA A 96 8.16 2.13 -7.57
C ALA A 96 9.01 2.74 -8.70
N SER A 97 10.07 2.04 -9.12
CA SER A 97 10.91 2.51 -10.23
C SER A 97 10.15 2.58 -11.54
N ASP A 98 9.26 1.62 -11.78
CA ASP A 98 8.41 1.62 -12.98
C ASP A 98 7.48 2.84 -12.98
N VAL A 99 6.94 3.18 -11.81
CA VAL A 99 6.05 4.34 -11.65
C VAL A 99 6.80 5.65 -11.92
N VAL A 100 7.97 5.80 -11.32
CA VAL A 100 8.78 7.02 -11.46
C VAL A 100 9.28 7.22 -12.89
N ALA A 101 9.45 6.15 -13.64
CA ALA A 101 9.84 6.23 -15.05
C ALA A 101 8.79 6.93 -15.91
N ILE A 102 7.53 6.99 -15.44
CA ILE A 102 6.46 7.71 -16.13
C ILE A 102 6.49 9.17 -15.67
N PRO A 103 6.46 10.15 -16.58
CA PRO A 103 6.52 11.57 -16.19
C PRO A 103 5.40 11.97 -15.24
N PRO A 104 5.64 12.98 -14.38
CA PRO A 104 4.60 13.51 -13.49
C PRO A 104 3.32 13.87 -14.24
N GLY A 105 2.18 13.63 -13.64
CA GLY A 105 0.87 13.93 -14.19
C GLY A 105 -0.07 12.73 -14.14
N PRO A 106 -1.18 12.79 -14.89
CA PRO A 106 -2.21 11.73 -14.87
C PRO A 106 -1.67 10.34 -15.17
N GLY A 107 -0.67 10.24 -16.07
CA GLY A 107 -0.06 8.96 -16.41
C GLY A 107 0.65 8.32 -15.23
N ARG A 108 1.38 9.12 -14.45
CA ARG A 108 2.06 8.62 -13.24
C ARG A 108 1.05 8.21 -12.17
N GLU A 109 -0.03 8.98 -12.02
CA GLU A 109 -1.07 8.65 -11.05
C GLU A 109 -1.77 7.35 -11.44
N HIS A 110 -2.01 7.14 -12.74
CA HIS A 110 -2.54 5.87 -13.23
C HIS A 110 -1.56 4.72 -12.96
N ALA A 111 -0.26 4.97 -13.09
CA ALA A 111 0.77 3.96 -12.81
C ALA A 111 0.81 3.60 -11.32
N ILE A 112 0.55 4.56 -10.43
CA ILE A 112 0.45 4.27 -8.99
C ILE A 112 -0.70 3.27 -8.75
N GLU A 113 -1.85 3.48 -9.40
CA GLU A 113 -2.97 2.53 -9.31
C GLU A 113 -2.58 1.14 -9.80
N GLY A 114 -1.92 1.07 -10.96
CA GLY A 114 -1.45 -0.21 -11.51
C GLY A 114 -0.49 -0.93 -10.57
N TRP A 115 0.39 -0.18 -9.93
CA TRP A 115 1.32 -0.71 -8.95
C TRP A 115 0.57 -1.28 -7.74
N CYS A 116 -0.39 -0.56 -7.21
CA CYS A 116 -1.24 -1.04 -6.12
C CYS A 116 -1.94 -2.34 -6.48
N VAL A 117 -2.53 -2.41 -7.68
CA VAL A 117 -3.21 -3.62 -8.18
C VAL A 117 -2.23 -4.79 -8.25
N SER A 118 -1.04 -4.57 -8.79
CA SER A 118 -0.01 -5.60 -8.92
C SER A 118 0.41 -6.16 -7.56
N VAL A 119 0.66 -5.28 -6.59
CA VAL A 119 1.06 -5.68 -5.25
C VAL A 119 -0.08 -6.42 -4.54
N TRP A 120 -1.30 -5.89 -4.62
CA TRP A 120 -2.47 -6.52 -4.01
C TRP A 120 -2.69 -7.92 -4.57
N HIS A 121 -2.57 -8.08 -5.89
CA HIS A 121 -2.70 -9.39 -6.52
C HIS A 121 -1.64 -10.38 -6.02
N ALA A 122 -0.42 -9.92 -5.78
CA ALA A 122 0.65 -10.77 -5.25
C ALA A 122 0.28 -11.36 -3.87
N TRP A 123 -0.54 -10.64 -3.10
CA TRP A 123 -1.01 -11.07 -1.78
C TRP A 123 -2.36 -11.82 -1.83
N ARG A 124 -2.76 -12.33 -2.99
CA ARG A 124 -4.11 -12.91 -3.18
C ARG A 124 -4.47 -14.02 -2.20
N GLU A 125 -3.49 -14.78 -1.73
CA GLU A 125 -3.75 -15.87 -0.78
C GLU A 125 -4.12 -15.35 0.61
N SER A 126 -3.85 -14.08 0.89
CA SER A 126 -4.20 -13.45 2.17
C SER A 126 -5.46 -12.59 2.08
N HIS A 127 -6.07 -12.47 0.90
CA HIS A 127 -7.22 -11.56 0.72
C HIS A 127 -8.37 -11.86 1.68
N GLU A 128 -8.71 -13.15 1.86
CA GLU A 128 -9.81 -13.52 2.74
C GLU A 128 -9.51 -13.16 4.20
N GLN A 129 -8.27 -13.38 4.63
CA GLN A 129 -7.84 -12.99 5.97
C GLN A 129 -7.97 -11.48 6.17
N VAL A 130 -7.59 -10.69 5.16
CA VAL A 130 -7.70 -9.22 5.21
C VAL A 130 -9.16 -8.79 5.28
N ARG A 131 -10.02 -9.37 4.46
CA ARG A 131 -11.46 -9.05 4.45
C ARG A 131 -12.10 -9.32 5.80
N GLU A 132 -11.76 -10.47 6.39
CA GLU A 132 -12.30 -10.84 7.70
C GLU A 132 -11.83 -9.87 8.78
N LEU A 133 -10.56 -9.49 8.74
CA LEU A 133 -10.00 -8.54 9.70
C LEU A 133 -10.71 -7.18 9.62
N VAL A 134 -10.95 -6.69 8.41
CA VAL A 134 -11.66 -5.43 8.21
C VAL A 134 -13.11 -5.53 8.69
N ARG A 135 -13.75 -6.67 8.42
CA ARG A 135 -15.13 -6.91 8.87
C ARG A 135 -15.24 -6.85 10.39
N GLN A 136 -14.24 -7.38 11.09
CA GLN A 136 -14.21 -7.38 12.55
C GLN A 136 -13.92 -5.99 13.14
N GLU A 137 -13.02 -5.25 12.51
CA GLU A 137 -12.44 -4.05 13.12
C GLU A 137 -13.02 -2.72 12.61
N LEU A 138 -13.62 -2.71 11.43
CA LEU A 138 -14.13 -1.48 10.81
C LEU A 138 -15.64 -1.52 10.56
N ARG A 139 -16.37 -2.08 11.47
CA ARG A 139 -17.82 -2.07 11.40
C ARG A 139 -18.36 -0.64 11.45
#